data_ed22662106d145afdc7ac74674903790
#
_entry.id   ed22662106d145afdc7ac74674903790
#
_cell.length_a   1.000
_cell.length_b   1.000
_cell.length_c   1.000
_cell.angle_alpha   90.00
_cell.angle_beta   90.00
_cell.angle_gamma   90.00
#
_symmetry.space_group_name_H-M   'P 1'
#
loop_
_entity.id
_entity.type
_entity.pdbx_description
1 polymer ?
#
loop_
_entity_poly.entity_id
_entity_poly.type
_entity_poly.pdbx_seq_one_letter_code
_entity_poly.pdbx_strand_id
1 'polypeptide(L)'
;MSTFIAVINFTDQGVRAVKESPARLAAAGKLAEALGVKVKEAFWTLGQYDMIVIAEGPDDAIAAWMYKVGSLGNIRSTTLRAFNAAEMQKIVGKMP
;
A
#
# COMPACT_ATOMS: atom_id res chain seq x y z
N MET A 1 14.35 4.67 -4.31
CA MET A 1 13.39 3.59 -4.12
C MET A 1 12.08 3.92 -4.79
N SER A 2 11.42 2.91 -5.30
CA SER A 2 10.14 3.11 -5.98
C SER A 2 9.01 3.39 -4.98
N THR A 3 8.12 4.29 -5.36
CA THR A 3 6.94 4.65 -4.57
C THR A 3 5.71 3.94 -5.11
N PHE A 4 4.89 3.43 -4.21
CA PHE A 4 3.63 2.77 -4.53
C PHE A 4 2.51 3.36 -3.69
N ILE A 5 1.34 3.46 -4.29
CA ILE A 5 0.13 3.88 -3.60
C ILE A 5 -0.85 2.71 -3.64
N ALA A 6 -1.18 2.18 -2.47
CA ALA A 6 -2.17 1.12 -2.35
C ALA A 6 -3.52 1.75 -2.02
N VAL A 7 -4.47 1.55 -2.91
CA VAL A 7 -5.86 1.95 -2.72
C VAL A 7 -6.60 0.70 -2.28
N ILE A 8 -7.18 0.73 -1.08
CA ILE A 8 -7.59 -0.47 -0.36
C ILE A 8 -9.09 -0.44 -0.06
N ASN A 9 -9.73 -1.58 -0.27
CA ASN A 9 -11.10 -1.81 0.19
C ASN A 9 -11.08 -2.96 1.20
N PHE A 10 -11.90 -2.85 2.25
CA PHE A 10 -12.15 -3.95 3.15
C PHE A 10 -12.99 -5.01 2.45
N THR A 11 -12.73 -6.26 2.77
CA THR A 11 -13.64 -7.36 2.47
C THR A 11 -14.76 -7.35 3.51
N ASP A 12 -15.78 -8.22 3.31
CA ASP A 12 -16.81 -8.42 4.33
C ASP A 12 -16.20 -8.81 5.68
N GLN A 13 -15.21 -9.70 5.65
CA GLN A 13 -14.49 -10.11 6.86
C GLN A 13 -13.79 -8.91 7.51
N GLY A 14 -13.10 -8.11 6.71
CA GLY A 14 -12.34 -6.96 7.22
C GLY A 14 -13.22 -5.89 7.83
N VAL A 15 -14.36 -5.55 7.19
CA VAL A 15 -15.23 -4.51 7.69
C VAL A 15 -16.00 -4.93 8.96
N ARG A 16 -16.33 -6.23 9.08
CA ARG A 16 -16.98 -6.73 10.30
C ARG A 16 -16.11 -6.54 11.54
N ALA A 17 -14.79 -6.65 11.37
CA ALA A 17 -13.84 -6.47 12.47
C ALA A 17 -13.04 -5.16 12.30
N VAL A 18 -13.70 -4.09 11.84
CA VAL A 18 -13.04 -2.82 11.53
C VAL A 18 -12.35 -2.20 12.76
N LYS A 19 -12.82 -2.50 13.95
CA LYS A 19 -12.18 -2.02 15.18
C LYS A 19 -10.73 -2.51 15.32
N GLU A 20 -10.38 -3.61 14.68
CA GLU A 20 -9.04 -4.19 14.70
C GLU A 20 -8.15 -3.61 13.59
N SER A 21 -8.69 -2.78 12.70
CA SER A 21 -7.95 -2.25 11.56
C SER A 21 -6.67 -1.50 11.96
N PRO A 22 -6.65 -0.66 12.99
CA PRO A 22 -5.40 -0.03 13.42
C PRO A 22 -4.33 -1.03 13.85
N ALA A 23 -4.72 -2.10 14.56
CA ALA A 23 -3.78 -3.15 14.97
C ALA A 23 -3.28 -3.94 13.76
N ARG A 24 -4.15 -4.19 12.77
CA ARG A 24 -3.76 -4.85 11.51
C ARG A 24 -2.77 -3.99 10.72
N LEU A 25 -2.96 -2.67 10.70
CA LEU A 25 -2.02 -1.78 10.04
C LEU A 25 -0.65 -1.82 10.72
N ALA A 26 -0.62 -1.82 12.04
CA ALA A 26 0.64 -1.92 12.80
C ALA A 26 1.39 -3.23 12.48
N ALA A 27 0.67 -4.35 12.42
CA ALA A 27 1.24 -5.64 12.06
C ALA A 27 1.75 -5.66 10.62
N ALA A 28 0.99 -5.07 9.68
CA ALA A 28 1.40 -4.94 8.29
C ALA A 28 2.66 -4.07 8.16
N GLY A 29 2.78 -3.03 8.98
CA GLY A 29 3.98 -2.18 9.00
C GLY A 29 5.23 -2.93 9.45
N LYS A 30 5.11 -3.81 10.44
CA LYS A 30 6.22 -4.66 10.89
C LYS A 30 6.65 -5.64 9.80
N LEU A 31 5.69 -6.23 9.11
CA LEU A 31 5.98 -7.12 7.99
C LEU A 31 6.67 -6.35 6.86
N ALA A 32 6.20 -5.15 6.56
CA ALA A 32 6.82 -4.29 5.56
C ALA A 32 8.29 -4.03 5.89
N GLU A 33 8.58 -3.67 7.14
CA GLU A 33 9.94 -3.45 7.61
C GLU A 33 10.84 -4.67 7.38
N ALA A 34 10.34 -5.85 7.74
CA ALA A 34 11.08 -7.11 7.55
C ALA A 34 11.37 -7.39 6.07
N LEU A 35 10.55 -6.89 5.16
CA LEU A 35 10.70 -7.07 3.71
C LEU A 35 11.49 -5.94 3.04
N GLY A 36 11.93 -4.93 3.80
CA GLY A 36 12.62 -3.77 3.24
C GLY A 36 11.67 -2.75 2.60
N VAL A 37 10.41 -2.76 3.00
CA VAL A 37 9.40 -1.80 2.56
C VAL A 37 9.20 -0.75 3.66
N LYS A 38 9.17 0.52 3.25
CA LYS A 38 8.93 1.65 4.15
C LYS A 38 7.53 2.19 3.93
N VAL A 39 6.69 2.12 4.94
CA VAL A 39 5.37 2.76 4.92
C VAL A 39 5.55 4.24 5.24
N LYS A 40 5.24 5.11 4.29
CA LYS A 40 5.40 6.56 4.42
C LYS A 40 4.19 7.21 5.06
N GLU A 41 3.00 6.83 4.59
CA GLU A 41 1.74 7.40 5.02
C GLU A 41 0.66 6.35 4.95
N ALA A 42 -0.31 6.43 5.84
CA ALA A 42 -1.49 5.57 5.83
C ALA A 42 -2.70 6.36 6.33
N PHE A 43 -3.80 6.26 5.61
CA PHE A 43 -5.03 6.96 5.92
C PHE A 43 -6.22 6.01 5.80
N TRP A 44 -7.19 6.15 6.69
CA TRP A 44 -8.53 5.59 6.49
C TRP A 44 -9.38 6.66 5.81
N THR A 45 -10.16 6.26 4.83
CA THR A 45 -10.93 7.18 4.00
C THR A 45 -12.40 6.83 4.02
N LEU A 46 -13.23 7.80 3.67
CA LEU A 46 -14.66 7.61 3.44
C LEU A 46 -14.90 7.58 1.93
N GLY A 47 -15.97 6.91 1.52
CA GLY A 47 -16.37 6.85 0.13
C GLY A 47 -16.03 5.51 -0.51
N GLN A 48 -15.62 5.55 -1.76
CA GLN A 48 -15.38 4.35 -2.57
C GLN A 48 -14.26 3.47 -2.03
N TYR A 49 -13.25 4.07 -1.40
CA TYR A 49 -12.09 3.35 -0.87
C TYR A 49 -12.04 3.52 0.65
N ASP A 50 -11.55 2.49 1.33
CA ASP A 50 -11.52 2.46 2.79
C ASP A 50 -10.17 2.91 3.37
N MET A 51 -9.09 2.69 2.63
CA MET A 51 -7.75 3.11 3.05
C MET A 51 -6.90 3.51 1.86
N ILE A 52 -5.92 4.37 2.12
CA ILE A 52 -4.84 4.68 1.18
C ILE A 52 -3.53 4.57 1.93
N VAL A 53 -2.58 3.81 1.38
CA VAL A 53 -1.26 3.62 1.97
C VAL A 53 -0.20 3.99 0.94
N ILE A 54 0.75 4.80 1.36
CA ILE A 54 1.89 5.18 0.51
C ILE A 54 3.13 4.50 1.07
N ALA A 55 3.82 3.73 0.23
CA ALA A 55 4.97 2.94 0.62
C ALA A 55 6.09 3.04 -0.41
N GLU A 56 7.32 2.82 0.05
CA GLU A 56 8.51 2.80 -0.81
C GLU A 56 9.24 1.47 -0.63
N GLY A 57 9.75 0.93 -1.73
CA GLY A 57 10.53 -0.29 -1.69
C GLY A 57 10.75 -0.89 -3.07
N PRO A 58 11.50 -1.99 -3.14
CA PRO A 58 11.66 -2.73 -4.39
C PRO A 58 10.33 -3.35 -4.84
N ASP A 59 10.16 -3.49 -6.14
CA ASP A 59 8.91 -4.00 -6.74
C ASP A 59 8.52 -5.36 -6.17
N ASP A 60 9.47 -6.28 -6.07
CA ASP A 60 9.21 -7.64 -5.56
C ASP A 60 8.86 -7.65 -4.08
N ALA A 61 9.47 -6.78 -3.28
CA ALA A 61 9.17 -6.65 -1.86
C ALA A 61 7.77 -6.08 -1.64
N ILE A 62 7.40 -5.06 -2.40
CA ILE A 62 6.04 -4.48 -2.37
C ILE A 62 5.01 -5.56 -2.76
N ALA A 63 5.28 -6.32 -3.83
CA ALA A 63 4.38 -7.38 -4.25
C ALA A 63 4.22 -8.45 -3.17
N ALA A 64 5.32 -8.92 -2.59
CA ALA A 64 5.29 -9.91 -1.52
C ALA A 64 4.49 -9.42 -0.31
N TRP A 65 4.69 -8.15 0.05
CA TRP A 65 3.97 -7.51 1.15
C TRP A 65 2.47 -7.49 0.88
N MET A 66 2.08 -7.02 -0.31
CA MET A 66 0.66 -6.91 -0.67
C MET A 66 -0.01 -8.27 -0.79
N TYR A 67 0.67 -9.27 -1.34
CA TYR A 67 0.12 -10.63 -1.40
C TYR A 67 -0.06 -11.21 0.00
N LYS A 68 0.92 -11.02 0.88
CA LYS A 68 0.82 -11.55 2.25
C LYS A 68 -0.34 -10.89 3.01
N VAL A 69 -0.42 -9.57 2.98
CA VAL A 69 -1.49 -8.84 3.68
C VAL A 69 -2.85 -9.20 3.08
N GLY A 70 -2.95 -9.26 1.74
CA GLY A 70 -4.18 -9.66 1.07
C GLY A 70 -4.62 -11.09 1.40
N SER A 71 -3.65 -11.99 1.59
CA SER A 71 -3.94 -13.40 1.90
C SER A 71 -4.60 -13.59 3.26
N LEU A 72 -4.50 -12.61 4.16
CA LEU A 72 -5.18 -12.66 5.45
C LEU A 72 -6.69 -12.44 5.33
N GLY A 73 -7.16 -11.99 4.18
CA GLY A 73 -8.58 -11.95 3.85
C GLY A 73 -9.32 -10.69 4.30
N ASN A 74 -8.65 -9.71 4.88
CA ASN A 74 -9.30 -8.51 5.42
C ASN A 74 -9.42 -7.37 4.42
N ILE A 75 -8.55 -7.36 3.40
CA ILE A 75 -8.48 -6.27 2.43
C ILE A 75 -8.29 -6.78 1.00
N ARG A 76 -8.70 -5.92 0.06
CA ARG A 76 -8.33 -6.03 -1.36
C ARG A 76 -7.67 -4.72 -1.74
N SER A 77 -6.60 -4.80 -2.51
CA SER A 77 -5.81 -3.62 -2.88
C SER A 77 -5.69 -3.49 -4.39
N THR A 78 -5.76 -2.25 -4.86
CA THR A 78 -5.21 -1.85 -6.15
C THR A 78 -3.95 -1.07 -5.85
N THR A 79 -2.80 -1.62 -6.18
CA THR A 79 -1.51 -1.02 -5.86
C THR A 79 -0.92 -0.39 -7.12
N LEU A 80 -0.67 0.91 -7.04
CA LEU A 80 -0.25 1.73 -8.18
C LEU A 80 1.21 2.10 -8.02
N ARG A 81 1.98 1.95 -9.11
CA ARG A 81 3.32 2.53 -9.17
C ARG A 81 3.17 4.04 -9.31
N ALA A 82 3.80 4.79 -8.43
CA ALA A 82 3.67 6.25 -8.40
C ALA A 82 5.03 6.91 -8.68
N PHE A 83 4.98 8.08 -9.28
CA PHE A 83 6.16 8.89 -9.60
C PHE A 83 5.97 10.28 -9.02
N ASN A 84 6.97 10.77 -8.29
CA ASN A 84 6.95 12.15 -7.81
C ASN A 84 7.33 13.11 -8.93
N ALA A 85 7.32 14.43 -8.65
CA ALA A 85 7.59 15.44 -9.66
C ALA A 85 9.00 15.31 -10.27
N ALA A 86 10.01 15.01 -9.45
CA ALA A 86 11.39 14.85 -9.94
C ALA A 86 11.52 13.63 -10.84
N GLU A 87 10.87 12.52 -10.47
CA GLU A 87 10.84 11.31 -11.28
C GLU A 87 10.10 11.54 -12.59
N MET A 88 8.98 12.24 -12.56
CA MET A 88 8.21 12.56 -13.76
C MET A 88 9.02 13.43 -14.71
N GLN A 89 9.82 14.36 -14.18
CA GLN A 89 10.72 15.20 -14.99
C GLN A 89 11.69 14.33 -15.79
N LYS A 90 12.24 13.30 -15.17
CA LYS A 90 13.15 12.35 -15.85
C LYS A 90 12.43 11.53 -16.91
N ILE A 91 11.20 11.12 -16.62
CA ILE A 91 10.38 10.35 -17.57
C ILE A 91 10.11 11.19 -18.81
N VAL A 92 9.68 12.43 -18.63
CA VAL A 92 9.42 13.35 -19.73
C VAL A 92 10.69 13.58 -20.57
N GLY A 93 11.85 13.66 -19.91
CA GLY A 93 13.14 13.80 -20.59
C GLY A 93 13.52 12.62 -21.47
N LYS A 94 12.91 11.45 -21.28
CA LYS A 94 13.14 10.27 -22.12
C LYS A 94 12.21 10.20 -23.33
N MET A 95 11.22 11.05 -23.38
CA MET A 95 10.27 11.07 -24.51
C MET A 95 10.92 11.63 -25.75
N PRO A 96 10.70 11.01 -26.92
CA PRO A 96 11.27 11.51 -28.20
C PRO A 96 10.66 12.85 -28.62
#